data_dc620e2f4238c93f0dcee58a8bd7df61
#
_entry.id   dc620e2f4238c93f0dcee58a8bd7df61
#
_cell.length_a   1.000
_cell.length_b   1.000
_cell.length_c   1.000
_cell.angle_alpha   90.00
_cell.angle_beta   90.00
_cell.angle_gamma   90.00
#
_symmetry.space_group_name_H-M   'P 1'
#
loop_
_entity.id
_entity.type
_entity.pdbx_description
1 polymer ?
#
loop_
_entity_poly.entity_id
_entity_poly.type
_entity_poly.pdbx_seq_one_letter_code
_entity_poly.pdbx_strand_id
1 'polypeptide(L)'
;MLIGILQTGLAPEALQDANGDYPDMFQRLLDGHGFTFRTWKVVEGEFPASVHDADGWLITGSRHGVYEDHPWIPPLEEFIRQAFAEHVPMVGVCFGHQIIAQAMGGKVERYADGWAVGATDYDFDGEKITLNAWHRDQVTQVPPGAKVIATNDFCANAALLYDDRALTVQAHPEFRPEFVDGLMKTRGKGLVPEAVMAAASQRLAEPLQDRTMAGRIAAFFKEPRA
;
A
#
# COMPACT_ATOMS: atom_id res chain seq x y z
N MET A 1 4.08 -18.84 8.74
CA MET A 1 4.47 -17.45 9.05
C MET A 1 3.19 -16.65 9.24
N LEU A 2 3.05 -16.00 10.38
CA LEU A 2 1.90 -15.13 10.69
C LEU A 2 2.19 -13.71 10.20
N ILE A 3 1.34 -13.17 9.33
CA ILE A 3 1.40 -11.78 8.90
C ILE A 3 0.31 -10.99 9.63
N GLY A 4 0.73 -9.97 10.38
CA GLY A 4 -0.16 -8.99 10.97
C GLY A 4 -0.59 -7.97 9.94
N ILE A 5 -1.91 -7.76 9.76
CA ILE A 5 -2.43 -6.71 8.89
C ILE A 5 -2.84 -5.52 9.77
N LEU A 6 -2.14 -4.41 9.62
CA LEU A 6 -2.50 -3.12 10.22
C LEU A 6 -3.46 -2.40 9.27
N GLN A 7 -4.74 -2.50 9.56
CA GLN A 7 -5.79 -1.92 8.73
C GLN A 7 -5.94 -0.42 9.05
N THR A 8 -5.53 0.42 8.11
CA THR A 8 -5.53 1.89 8.23
C THR A 8 -6.68 2.58 7.53
N GLY A 9 -7.56 1.81 6.88
CA GLY A 9 -8.73 2.30 6.19
C GLY A 9 -9.76 1.20 5.94
N LEU A 10 -10.95 1.61 5.53
CA LEU A 10 -12.05 0.72 5.17
C LEU A 10 -12.41 0.88 3.69
N ALA A 11 -12.67 -0.21 3.01
CA ALA A 11 -13.24 -0.18 1.67
C ALA A 11 -14.63 0.51 1.70
N PRO A 12 -15.11 1.13 0.60
CA PRO A 12 -16.48 1.63 0.55
C PRO A 12 -17.48 0.52 0.87
N GLU A 13 -18.43 0.79 1.76
CA GLU A 13 -19.45 -0.19 2.17
C GLU A 13 -20.15 -0.85 0.97
N ALA A 14 -20.50 -0.05 -0.04
CA ALA A 14 -21.12 -0.53 -1.27
C ALA A 14 -20.28 -1.52 -2.10
N LEU A 15 -18.99 -1.65 -1.80
CA LEU A 15 -18.07 -2.56 -2.50
C LEU A 15 -17.67 -3.77 -1.65
N GLN A 16 -17.95 -3.76 -0.34
CA GLN A 16 -17.50 -4.80 0.58
C GLN A 16 -18.17 -6.14 0.34
N ASP A 17 -19.46 -6.17 -0.01
CA ASP A 17 -20.18 -7.42 -0.26
C ASP A 17 -19.54 -8.23 -1.40
N ALA A 18 -19.08 -7.56 -2.45
CA ALA A 18 -18.50 -8.22 -3.62
C ALA A 18 -16.99 -8.48 -3.49
N ASN A 19 -16.27 -7.63 -2.73
CA ASN A 19 -14.81 -7.62 -2.72
C ASN A 19 -14.19 -7.97 -1.37
N GLY A 20 -14.95 -7.94 -0.28
CA GLY A 20 -14.41 -7.89 1.08
C GLY A 20 -13.84 -6.53 1.42
N ASP A 21 -13.25 -6.40 2.61
CA ASP A 21 -12.49 -5.23 3.01
C ASP A 21 -11.00 -5.38 2.64
N TYR A 22 -10.18 -4.38 2.87
CA TYR A 22 -8.77 -4.39 2.51
C TYR A 22 -8.01 -5.62 3.03
N PRO A 23 -8.18 -6.07 4.29
CA PRO A 23 -7.53 -7.31 4.74
C PRO A 23 -7.88 -8.53 3.90
N ASP A 24 -9.14 -8.66 3.48
CA ASP A 24 -9.59 -9.79 2.64
C ASP A 24 -8.93 -9.76 1.25
N MET A 25 -8.74 -8.55 0.70
CA MET A 25 -8.05 -8.38 -0.59
C MET A 25 -6.58 -8.79 -0.50
N PHE A 26 -5.87 -8.42 0.58
CA PHE A 26 -4.48 -8.84 0.79
C PHE A 26 -4.34 -10.33 1.06
N GLN A 27 -5.27 -10.92 1.82
CA GLN A 27 -5.29 -12.38 2.03
C GLN A 27 -5.46 -13.13 0.70
N ARG A 28 -6.35 -12.65 -0.18
CA ARG A 28 -6.51 -13.21 -1.55
C ARG A 28 -5.29 -13.01 -2.43
N LEU A 29 -4.65 -11.82 -2.37
CA LEU A 29 -3.43 -11.53 -3.13
C LEU A 29 -2.31 -12.50 -2.77
N LEU A 30 -2.15 -12.76 -1.48
CA LEU A 30 -1.06 -13.57 -0.91
C LEU A 30 -1.45 -15.04 -0.68
N ASP A 31 -2.63 -15.47 -1.19
CA ASP A 31 -3.04 -16.86 -1.12
C ASP A 31 -2.05 -17.78 -1.85
N GLY A 32 -1.84 -18.97 -1.30
CA GLY A 32 -0.88 -19.95 -1.82
C GLY A 32 0.58 -19.71 -1.41
N HIS A 33 0.89 -18.60 -0.73
CA HIS A 33 2.25 -18.32 -0.24
C HIS A 33 2.54 -18.87 1.17
N GLY A 34 1.61 -19.60 1.80
CA GLY A 34 1.84 -20.26 3.09
C GLY A 34 1.84 -19.31 4.30
N PHE A 35 1.13 -18.20 4.19
CA PHE A 35 0.90 -17.26 5.27
C PHE A 35 -0.40 -17.56 6.01
N THR A 36 -0.44 -17.20 7.30
CA THR A 36 -1.65 -17.00 8.09
C THR A 36 -1.75 -15.53 8.44
N PHE A 37 -2.96 -15.03 8.68
CA PHE A 37 -3.18 -13.61 8.87
C PHE A 37 -3.97 -13.31 10.13
N ARG A 38 -3.63 -12.19 10.77
CA ARG A 38 -4.42 -11.58 11.83
C ARG A 38 -4.51 -10.07 11.57
N THR A 39 -5.70 -9.52 11.70
CA THR A 39 -5.96 -8.10 11.43
C THR A 39 -6.11 -7.32 12.73
N TRP A 40 -5.52 -6.14 12.78
CA TRP A 40 -5.76 -5.11 13.77
C TRP A 40 -6.29 -3.86 13.07
N LYS A 41 -7.45 -3.38 13.50
CA LYS A 41 -8.11 -2.19 12.93
C LYS A 41 -7.52 -0.92 13.52
N VAL A 42 -6.33 -0.55 13.06
CA VAL A 42 -5.61 0.65 13.53
C VAL A 42 -6.44 1.91 13.35
N VAL A 43 -7.20 2.01 12.25
CA VAL A 43 -8.10 3.14 11.99
C VAL A 43 -9.18 3.30 13.07
N GLU A 44 -9.51 2.25 13.83
CA GLU A 44 -10.44 2.25 14.97
C GLU A 44 -9.72 2.29 16.33
N GLY A 45 -8.38 2.41 16.33
CA GLY A 45 -7.55 2.45 17.54
C GLY A 45 -7.13 1.08 18.08
N GLU A 46 -7.35 0.00 17.34
CA GLU A 46 -6.90 -1.34 17.73
C GLU A 46 -5.45 -1.56 17.30
N PHE A 47 -4.56 -1.71 18.26
CA PHE A 47 -3.14 -1.97 18.04
C PHE A 47 -2.71 -3.32 18.59
N PRO A 48 -1.69 -3.97 17.97
CA PRO A 48 -1.01 -5.10 18.61
C PRO A 48 -0.31 -4.64 19.91
N ALA A 49 -0.15 -5.55 20.85
CA ALA A 49 0.53 -5.26 22.12
C ALA A 49 2.05 -5.17 21.94
N SER A 50 2.59 -5.83 20.90
CA SER A 50 4.02 -5.88 20.60
C SER A 50 4.24 -5.99 19.09
N VAL A 51 5.38 -5.50 18.60
CA VAL A 51 5.83 -5.73 17.22
C VAL A 51 6.11 -7.21 16.92
N HIS A 52 6.23 -8.05 17.96
CA HIS A 52 6.43 -9.50 17.87
C HIS A 52 5.12 -10.32 17.94
N ASP A 53 3.95 -9.67 17.94
CA ASP A 53 2.65 -10.38 17.88
C ASP A 53 2.39 -11.04 16.51
N ALA A 54 3.24 -10.74 15.53
CA ALA A 54 3.30 -11.38 14.21
C ALA A 54 4.75 -11.53 13.74
N ASP A 55 4.97 -12.40 12.75
CA ASP A 55 6.30 -12.61 12.15
C ASP A 55 6.67 -11.51 11.13
N GLY A 56 5.68 -10.71 10.71
CA GLY A 56 5.85 -9.57 9.82
C GLY A 56 4.54 -8.77 9.71
N TRP A 57 4.63 -7.53 9.23
CA TRP A 57 3.51 -6.59 9.21
C TRP A 57 3.19 -6.10 7.81
N LEU A 58 1.91 -6.08 7.44
CA LEU A 58 1.40 -5.46 6.25
C LEU A 58 0.51 -4.28 6.63
N ILE A 59 0.85 -3.08 6.13
CA ILE A 59 0.09 -1.84 6.38
C ILE A 59 -0.71 -1.52 5.13
N THR A 60 -2.04 -1.44 5.27
CA THR A 60 -2.97 -1.28 4.16
C THR A 60 -2.98 0.15 3.60
N GLY A 61 -3.69 0.34 2.50
CA GLY A 61 -4.11 1.64 2.03
C GLY A 61 -5.15 2.31 2.93
N SER A 62 -5.32 3.61 2.78
CA SER A 62 -6.31 4.43 3.47
C SER A 62 -6.84 5.54 2.57
N ARG A 63 -8.03 6.08 2.90
CA ARG A 63 -8.53 7.34 2.33
C ARG A 63 -7.92 8.58 2.97
N HIS A 64 -7.27 8.42 4.14
CA HIS A 64 -6.66 9.50 4.91
C HIS A 64 -5.27 9.83 4.38
N GLY A 65 -4.84 11.08 4.52
CA GLY A 65 -3.45 11.49 4.34
C GLY A 65 -2.66 11.21 5.62
N VAL A 66 -1.40 10.79 5.48
CA VAL A 66 -0.53 10.49 6.63
C VAL A 66 -0.21 11.73 7.48
N TYR A 67 -0.41 12.92 6.93
CA TYR A 67 -0.21 14.23 7.56
C TYR A 67 -1.49 14.78 8.22
N GLU A 68 -2.61 14.02 8.16
CA GLU A 68 -3.87 14.43 8.81
C GLU A 68 -3.80 14.20 10.33
N ASP A 69 -4.54 15.01 11.11
CA ASP A 69 -4.57 14.93 12.57
C ASP A 69 -5.56 13.85 13.03
N HIS A 70 -5.15 12.58 12.89
CA HIS A 70 -5.88 11.44 13.42
C HIS A 70 -5.15 10.82 14.61
N PRO A 71 -5.87 10.48 15.72
CA PRO A 71 -5.25 10.00 16.96
C PRO A 71 -4.51 8.66 16.82
N TRP A 72 -4.77 7.90 15.75
CA TRP A 72 -4.12 6.63 15.48
C TRP A 72 -2.82 6.76 14.63
N ILE A 73 -2.56 7.92 13.99
CA ILE A 73 -1.34 8.11 13.18
C ILE A 73 -0.08 8.14 14.04
N PRO A 74 0.05 8.96 15.11
CA PRO A 74 1.28 8.98 15.90
C PRO A 74 1.63 7.63 16.55
N PRO A 75 0.69 6.85 17.14
CA PRO A 75 1.00 5.51 17.63
C PRO A 75 1.42 4.54 16.51
N LEU A 76 0.86 4.65 15.30
CA LEU A 76 1.26 3.83 14.16
C LEU A 76 2.69 4.14 13.72
N GLU A 77 3.06 5.41 13.66
CA GLU A 77 4.45 5.79 13.34
C GLU A 77 5.43 5.26 14.38
N GLU A 78 5.08 5.30 15.68
CA GLU A 78 5.92 4.76 16.73
C GLU A 78 6.06 3.24 16.59
N PHE A 79 4.96 2.54 16.31
CA PHE A 79 4.98 1.10 16.03
C PHE A 79 5.88 0.76 14.84
N ILE A 80 5.82 1.55 13.74
CA ILE A 80 6.68 1.37 12.58
C ILE A 80 8.16 1.54 12.95
N ARG A 81 8.50 2.60 13.70
CA ARG A 81 9.89 2.81 14.16
C ARG A 81 10.40 1.68 15.03
N GLN A 82 9.57 1.18 15.93
CA GLN A 82 9.91 0.04 16.79
C GLN A 82 10.10 -1.24 15.96
N ALA A 83 9.16 -1.59 15.07
CA ALA A 83 9.28 -2.76 14.20
C ALA A 83 10.55 -2.67 13.33
N PHE A 84 10.87 -1.49 12.82
CA PHE A 84 12.09 -1.25 12.06
C PHE A 84 13.35 -1.46 12.90
N ALA A 85 13.40 -0.94 14.12
CA ALA A 85 14.54 -1.08 15.04
C ALA A 85 14.75 -2.54 15.48
N GLU A 86 13.67 -3.29 15.62
CA GLU A 86 13.69 -4.70 16.05
C GLU A 86 13.73 -5.71 14.87
N HIS A 87 13.98 -5.21 13.64
CA HIS A 87 14.11 -6.01 12.40
C HIS A 87 12.88 -6.87 12.06
N VAL A 88 11.69 -6.48 12.52
CA VAL A 88 10.44 -7.14 12.11
C VAL A 88 10.05 -6.63 10.72
N PRO A 89 9.95 -7.50 9.70
CA PRO A 89 9.73 -7.08 8.34
C PRO A 89 8.37 -6.42 8.14
N MET A 90 8.35 -5.35 7.36
CA MET A 90 7.14 -4.61 7.04
C MET A 90 6.92 -4.49 5.53
N VAL A 91 5.66 -4.60 5.11
CA VAL A 91 5.22 -4.22 3.77
C VAL A 91 4.18 -3.11 3.87
N GLY A 92 4.37 -2.03 3.13
CA GLY A 92 3.44 -0.90 3.09
C GLY A 92 2.85 -0.70 1.69
N VAL A 93 1.52 -0.55 1.60
CA VAL A 93 0.82 -0.33 0.33
C VAL A 93 0.06 0.99 0.37
N CYS A 94 0.28 1.86 -0.61
CA CYS A 94 -0.35 3.17 -0.75
C CYS A 94 -0.17 4.04 0.52
N PHE A 95 -1.19 4.18 1.37
CA PHE A 95 -1.02 4.84 2.67
C PHE A 95 0.09 4.17 3.51
N GLY A 96 0.17 2.82 3.47
CA GLY A 96 1.23 2.09 4.16
C GLY A 96 2.63 2.44 3.66
N HIS A 97 2.80 2.64 2.36
CA HIS A 97 4.05 3.15 1.77
C HIS A 97 4.37 4.56 2.27
N GLN A 98 3.37 5.42 2.33
CA GLN A 98 3.52 6.81 2.73
C GLN A 98 3.81 6.95 4.23
N ILE A 99 3.10 6.20 5.09
CA ILE A 99 3.29 6.30 6.55
C ILE A 99 4.65 5.74 6.99
N ILE A 100 5.14 4.67 6.35
CA ILE A 100 6.50 4.17 6.59
C ILE A 100 7.51 5.24 6.18
N ALA A 101 7.35 5.88 5.02
CA ALA A 101 8.24 6.95 4.60
C ALA A 101 8.24 8.13 5.60
N GLN A 102 7.07 8.57 6.06
CA GLN A 102 6.94 9.64 7.05
C GLN A 102 7.57 9.26 8.39
N ALA A 103 7.27 8.07 8.91
CA ALA A 103 7.82 7.59 10.17
C ALA A 103 9.35 7.50 10.17
N MET A 104 9.96 7.23 8.99
CA MET A 104 11.39 7.11 8.78
C MET A 104 12.07 8.44 8.38
N GLY A 105 11.36 9.57 8.44
CA GLY A 105 11.91 10.92 8.20
C GLY A 105 11.86 11.38 6.75
N GLY A 106 11.09 10.73 5.90
CA GLY A 106 10.72 11.22 4.57
C GLY A 106 9.61 12.27 4.61
N LYS A 107 9.17 12.71 3.44
CA LYS A 107 8.07 13.67 3.30
C LYS A 107 7.01 13.14 2.36
N VAL A 108 5.76 13.29 2.75
CA VAL A 108 4.59 12.96 1.93
C VAL A 108 3.77 14.21 1.69
N GLU A 109 3.38 14.44 0.47
CA GLU A 109 2.62 15.61 0.07
C GLU A 109 1.50 15.25 -0.90
N ARG A 110 0.48 16.07 -0.88
CA ARG A 110 -0.57 16.05 -1.89
C ARG A 110 0.03 16.49 -3.23
N TYR A 111 0.01 15.60 -4.23
CA TYR A 111 0.63 15.89 -5.51
C TYR A 111 -0.17 16.91 -6.31
N ALA A 112 0.53 17.94 -6.81
CA ALA A 112 -0.10 19.08 -7.47
C ALA A 112 -0.75 18.68 -8.80
N ASP A 113 -0.13 17.76 -9.55
CA ASP A 113 -0.58 17.36 -10.88
C ASP A 113 -1.75 16.37 -10.90
N GLY A 114 -2.30 16.04 -9.72
CA GLY A 114 -3.58 15.36 -9.61
C GLY A 114 -3.51 13.90 -9.18
N TRP A 115 -4.26 13.02 -9.86
CA TRP A 115 -4.55 11.65 -9.47
C TRP A 115 -3.93 10.63 -10.41
N ALA A 116 -3.43 9.52 -9.85
CA ALA A 116 -3.20 8.27 -10.58
C ALA A 116 -4.34 7.29 -10.27
N VAL A 117 -5.00 6.78 -11.30
CA VAL A 117 -6.16 5.89 -11.19
C VAL A 117 -6.10 4.79 -12.24
N GLY A 118 -6.39 3.55 -11.83
CA GLY A 118 -6.46 2.38 -12.71
C GLY A 118 -5.11 1.82 -13.11
N ALA A 119 -5.10 0.99 -14.15
CA ALA A 119 -3.89 0.32 -14.62
C ALA A 119 -2.80 1.34 -14.97
N THR A 120 -1.67 1.24 -14.30
CA THR A 120 -0.55 2.17 -14.39
C THR A 120 0.74 1.37 -14.48
N ASP A 121 1.60 1.77 -15.42
CA ASP A 121 2.88 1.12 -15.66
C ASP A 121 3.94 1.73 -14.75
N TYR A 122 4.73 0.86 -14.13
CA TYR A 122 5.86 1.22 -13.28
C TYR A 122 7.13 0.51 -13.79
N ASP A 123 8.25 1.21 -13.74
CA ASP A 123 9.58 0.64 -13.97
C ASP A 123 10.16 0.19 -12.63
N PHE A 124 10.28 -1.11 -12.42
CA PHE A 124 10.91 -1.73 -11.27
C PHE A 124 12.33 -2.18 -11.63
N ASP A 125 13.31 -1.29 -11.47
CA ASP A 125 14.74 -1.57 -11.78
C ASP A 125 14.91 -2.14 -13.22
N GLY A 126 14.18 -1.61 -14.22
CA GLY A 126 14.22 -2.02 -15.62
C GLY A 126 13.15 -3.05 -16.03
N GLU A 127 12.37 -3.57 -15.09
CA GLU A 127 11.23 -4.45 -15.39
C GLU A 127 9.92 -3.65 -15.33
N LYS A 128 9.18 -3.65 -16.46
CA LYS A 128 7.87 -3.01 -16.51
C LYS A 128 6.82 -3.88 -15.79
N ILE A 129 6.17 -3.32 -14.77
CA ILE A 129 5.08 -3.95 -14.01
C ILE A 129 3.86 -3.03 -14.05
N THR A 130 2.72 -3.53 -14.54
CA THR A 130 1.45 -2.82 -14.55
C THR A 130 0.62 -3.21 -13.33
N LEU A 131 0.26 -2.22 -12.49
CA LEU A 131 -0.56 -2.39 -11.30
C LEU A 131 -1.66 -1.33 -11.27
N ASN A 132 -2.72 -1.56 -10.51
CA ASN A 132 -3.73 -0.54 -10.30
C ASN A 132 -3.20 0.55 -9.36
N ALA A 133 -3.46 1.80 -9.72
CA ALA A 133 -3.26 2.98 -8.89
C ALA A 133 -4.60 3.53 -8.39
N TRP A 134 -4.59 4.10 -7.20
CA TRP A 134 -5.66 4.92 -6.65
C TRP A 134 -5.07 5.88 -5.61
N HIS A 135 -4.40 6.92 -6.05
CA HIS A 135 -3.76 7.87 -5.13
C HIS A 135 -3.58 9.25 -5.74
N ARG A 136 -3.46 10.22 -4.86
CA ARG A 136 -3.05 11.59 -5.17
C ARG A 136 -1.79 11.99 -4.39
N ASP A 137 -1.73 11.55 -3.12
CA ASP A 137 -0.60 11.83 -2.27
C ASP A 137 0.59 10.95 -2.65
N GLN A 138 1.80 11.48 -2.50
CA GLN A 138 3.05 10.80 -2.87
C GLN A 138 4.16 11.08 -1.87
N VAL A 139 5.09 10.15 -1.75
CA VAL A 139 6.38 10.41 -1.12
C VAL A 139 7.19 11.34 -2.01
N THR A 140 7.43 12.57 -1.55
CA THR A 140 8.19 13.59 -2.28
C THR A 140 9.64 13.70 -1.85
N GLN A 141 9.95 13.27 -0.61
CA GLN A 141 11.31 13.14 -0.12
C GLN A 141 11.53 11.72 0.41
N VAL A 142 12.45 11.02 -0.21
CA VAL A 142 12.84 9.65 0.20
C VAL A 142 13.53 9.71 1.57
N PRO A 143 13.13 8.85 2.53
CA PRO A 143 13.78 8.82 3.84
C PRO A 143 15.23 8.37 3.75
N PRO A 144 16.09 8.77 4.72
CA PRO A 144 17.44 8.26 4.80
C PRO A 144 17.49 6.72 4.86
N GLY A 145 18.38 6.12 4.07
CA GLY A 145 18.57 4.67 4.02
C GLY A 145 17.58 3.92 3.13
N ALA A 146 16.57 4.58 2.58
CA ALA A 146 15.67 3.96 1.61
C ALA A 146 16.21 4.04 0.18
N LYS A 147 16.02 2.97 -0.59
CA LYS A 147 16.33 2.90 -2.02
C LYS A 147 15.02 2.96 -2.83
N VAL A 148 14.94 3.83 -3.83
CA VAL A 148 13.85 3.79 -4.83
C VAL A 148 14.10 2.58 -5.72
N ILE A 149 13.10 1.69 -5.81
CA ILE A 149 13.13 0.46 -6.62
C ILE A 149 12.06 0.44 -7.70
N ALA A 150 11.15 1.42 -7.69
CA ALA A 150 10.21 1.63 -8.81
C ALA A 150 9.87 3.10 -8.98
N THR A 151 9.62 3.47 -10.23
CA THR A 151 9.27 4.83 -10.66
C THR A 151 8.35 4.81 -11.87
N ASN A 152 7.68 5.92 -12.14
CA ASN A 152 7.12 6.29 -13.43
C ASN A 152 7.08 7.81 -13.58
N ASP A 153 6.61 8.32 -14.72
CA ASP A 153 6.57 9.77 -15.00
C ASP A 153 5.70 10.56 -14.03
N PHE A 154 4.70 9.92 -13.40
CA PHE A 154 3.79 10.55 -12.44
C PHE A 154 4.25 10.39 -10.99
N CYS A 155 4.88 9.29 -10.64
CA CYS A 155 5.29 8.94 -9.29
C CYS A 155 6.77 8.52 -9.26
N ALA A 156 7.63 9.47 -8.91
CA ALA A 156 9.09 9.25 -8.90
C ALA A 156 9.53 8.23 -7.83
N ASN A 157 8.80 8.13 -6.72
CA ASN A 157 9.11 7.25 -5.59
C ASN A 157 7.99 6.20 -5.44
N ALA A 158 7.72 5.43 -6.51
CA ALA A 158 6.60 4.51 -6.59
C ALA A 158 6.78 3.23 -5.74
N ALA A 159 8.01 2.83 -5.46
CA ALA A 159 8.31 1.79 -4.49
C ALA A 159 9.65 2.04 -3.82
N LEU A 160 9.72 1.75 -2.53
CA LEU A 160 10.91 1.92 -1.71
C LEU A 160 11.28 0.60 -1.02
N LEU A 161 12.59 0.35 -0.95
CA LEU A 161 13.19 -0.74 -0.19
C LEU A 161 14.09 -0.15 0.91
N TYR A 162 13.91 -0.62 2.13
CA TYR A 162 14.66 -0.23 3.33
C TYR A 162 15.46 -1.44 3.81
N ASP A 163 16.53 -1.76 3.09
CA ASP A 163 17.31 -2.99 3.28
C ASP A 163 16.39 -4.22 3.35
N ASP A 164 16.53 -5.08 4.34
CA ASP A 164 15.67 -6.24 4.62
C ASP A 164 14.48 -5.92 5.54
N ARG A 165 14.27 -4.64 5.93
CA ARG A 165 13.31 -4.23 6.98
C ARG A 165 11.96 -3.82 6.46
N ALA A 166 11.92 -3.11 5.31
CA ALA A 166 10.63 -2.73 4.74
C ALA A 166 10.67 -2.70 3.21
N LEU A 167 9.61 -3.21 2.59
CA LEU A 167 9.27 -3.10 1.17
C LEU A 167 7.97 -2.34 1.02
N THR A 168 7.95 -1.26 0.25
CA THR A 168 6.74 -0.44 0.12
C THR A 168 6.42 -0.10 -1.32
N VAL A 169 5.13 -0.04 -1.66
CA VAL A 169 4.65 0.29 -2.99
C VAL A 169 3.49 1.29 -2.93
N GLN A 170 3.51 2.29 -3.81
CA GLN A 170 2.44 3.28 -3.94
C GLN A 170 1.22 2.70 -4.65
N ALA A 171 1.41 1.77 -5.58
CA ALA A 171 0.35 1.07 -6.28
C ALA A 171 -0.39 0.07 -5.38
N HIS A 172 -1.56 -0.37 -5.84
CA HIS A 172 -2.43 -1.35 -5.19
C HIS A 172 -2.42 -2.70 -5.92
N PRO A 173 -1.50 -3.62 -5.60
CA PRO A 173 -1.51 -4.96 -6.20
C PRO A 173 -2.73 -5.80 -5.78
N GLU A 174 -3.38 -5.45 -4.65
CA GLU A 174 -4.57 -6.11 -4.13
C GLU A 174 -5.87 -5.70 -4.84
N PHE A 175 -5.87 -4.59 -5.59
CA PHE A 175 -7.06 -4.10 -6.27
C PHE A 175 -7.26 -4.79 -7.61
N ARG A 176 -8.40 -5.48 -7.75
CA ARG A 176 -8.86 -6.01 -9.03
C ARG A 176 -9.52 -4.92 -9.88
N PRO A 177 -9.61 -5.09 -11.22
CA PRO A 177 -10.26 -4.12 -12.09
C PRO A 177 -11.68 -3.74 -11.66
N GLU A 178 -12.47 -4.73 -11.19
CA GLU A 178 -13.86 -4.52 -10.73
C GLU A 178 -13.93 -3.63 -9.50
N PHE A 179 -12.95 -3.72 -8.61
CA PHE A 179 -12.87 -2.87 -7.43
C PHE A 179 -12.53 -1.43 -7.81
N VAL A 180 -11.57 -1.24 -8.75
CA VAL A 180 -11.23 0.10 -9.26
C VAL A 180 -12.40 0.74 -10.00
N ASP A 181 -13.13 -0.01 -10.83
CA ASP A 181 -14.36 0.47 -11.47
C ASP A 181 -15.41 0.90 -10.42
N GLY A 182 -15.58 0.09 -9.37
CA GLY A 182 -16.41 0.44 -8.22
C GLY A 182 -15.94 1.71 -7.50
N LEU A 183 -14.65 1.90 -7.28
CA LEU A 183 -14.10 3.12 -6.68
C LEU A 183 -14.37 4.35 -7.55
N MET A 184 -14.20 4.26 -8.87
CA MET A 184 -14.53 5.34 -9.80
C MET A 184 -16.00 5.76 -9.69
N LYS A 185 -16.92 4.79 -9.58
CA LYS A 185 -18.36 5.02 -9.48
C LYS A 185 -18.81 5.56 -8.12
N THR A 186 -18.09 5.24 -7.04
CA THR A 186 -18.44 5.60 -5.66
C THR A 186 -17.63 6.80 -5.16
N ARG A 187 -16.34 6.62 -4.92
CA ARG A 187 -15.44 7.65 -4.35
C ARG A 187 -14.87 8.62 -5.38
N GLY A 188 -14.75 8.21 -6.65
CA GLY A 188 -14.15 9.03 -7.71
C GLY A 188 -15.01 10.21 -8.12
N LYS A 189 -16.34 10.04 -8.10
CA LYS A 189 -17.27 11.05 -8.57
C LYS A 189 -17.16 12.36 -7.78
N GLY A 190 -16.85 13.45 -8.48
CA GLY A 190 -16.65 14.78 -7.87
C GLY A 190 -15.31 14.97 -7.16
N LEU A 191 -14.46 13.94 -7.06
CA LEU A 191 -13.14 13.99 -6.43
C LEU A 191 -12.01 13.85 -7.45
N VAL A 192 -12.12 12.87 -8.35
CA VAL A 192 -11.15 12.60 -9.42
C VAL A 192 -11.63 13.30 -10.70
N PRO A 193 -10.75 13.99 -11.44
CA PRO A 193 -11.12 14.59 -12.72
C PRO A 193 -11.70 13.56 -13.70
N GLU A 194 -12.77 13.94 -14.42
CA GLU A 194 -13.46 13.05 -15.36
C GLU A 194 -12.53 12.49 -16.44
N ALA A 195 -11.59 13.29 -16.91
CA ALA A 195 -10.61 12.86 -17.91
C ALA A 195 -9.70 11.72 -17.39
N VAL A 196 -9.31 11.77 -16.11
CA VAL A 196 -8.52 10.70 -15.45
C VAL A 196 -9.36 9.42 -15.32
N MET A 197 -10.61 9.54 -14.89
CA MET A 197 -11.52 8.40 -14.79
C MET A 197 -11.82 7.78 -16.16
N ALA A 198 -12.01 8.60 -17.19
CA ALA A 198 -12.23 8.11 -18.55
C ALA A 198 -11.01 7.35 -19.09
N ALA A 199 -9.80 7.87 -18.88
CA ALA A 199 -8.56 7.19 -19.25
C ALA A 199 -8.39 5.87 -18.50
N ALA A 200 -8.65 5.84 -17.17
CA ALA A 200 -8.61 4.63 -16.36
C ALA A 200 -9.61 3.57 -16.84
N SER A 201 -10.84 3.99 -17.20
CA SER A 201 -11.88 3.10 -17.71
C SER A 201 -11.47 2.38 -19.00
N GLN A 202 -10.68 3.02 -19.88
CA GLN A 202 -10.18 2.41 -21.11
C GLN A 202 -9.14 1.31 -20.85
N ARG A 203 -8.48 1.36 -19.69
CA ARG A 203 -7.42 0.44 -19.31
C ARG A 203 -7.86 -0.65 -18.32
N LEU A 204 -9.14 -0.71 -17.91
CA LEU A 204 -9.64 -1.68 -16.94
C LEU A 204 -9.43 -3.15 -17.34
N ALA A 205 -9.41 -3.44 -18.65
CA ALA A 205 -9.20 -4.79 -19.16
C ALA A 205 -7.73 -5.16 -19.39
N GLU A 206 -6.79 -4.25 -19.10
CA GLU A 206 -5.36 -4.54 -19.27
C GLU A 206 -4.88 -5.59 -18.28
N PRO A 207 -4.01 -6.51 -18.70
CA PRO A 207 -3.40 -7.49 -17.80
C PRO A 207 -2.57 -6.81 -16.71
N LEU A 208 -2.82 -7.16 -15.46
CA LEU A 208 -2.05 -6.71 -14.31
C LEU A 208 -1.00 -7.74 -13.92
N GLN A 209 0.11 -7.28 -13.35
CA GLN A 209 1.15 -8.13 -12.79
C GLN A 209 1.04 -8.22 -11.25
N ASP A 210 -0.19 -8.28 -10.73
CA ASP A 210 -0.51 -8.44 -9.31
C ASP A 210 0.15 -9.69 -8.70
N ARG A 211 0.16 -10.81 -9.45
CA ARG A 211 0.82 -12.05 -9.02
C ARG A 211 2.33 -11.94 -8.94
N THR A 212 2.96 -11.17 -9.83
CA THR A 212 4.40 -10.88 -9.76
C THR A 212 4.71 -10.09 -8.49
N MET A 213 3.90 -9.09 -8.17
CA MET A 213 4.07 -8.31 -6.95
C MET A 213 3.77 -9.13 -5.69
N ALA A 214 2.75 -10.00 -5.70
CA ALA A 214 2.49 -10.94 -4.62
C ALA A 214 3.71 -11.85 -4.34
N GLY A 215 4.34 -12.36 -5.40
CA GLY A 215 5.58 -13.15 -5.30
C GLY A 215 6.74 -12.35 -4.67
N ARG A 216 6.92 -11.07 -5.06
CA ARG A 216 7.95 -10.18 -4.47
C ARG A 216 7.69 -9.91 -2.99
N ILE A 217 6.44 -9.60 -2.62
CA ILE A 217 6.03 -9.41 -1.22
C ILE A 217 6.27 -10.68 -0.41
N ALA A 218 5.88 -11.84 -0.94
CA ALA A 218 6.06 -13.11 -0.26
C ALA A 218 7.53 -13.48 -0.09
N ALA A 219 8.36 -13.24 -1.11
CA ALA A 219 9.81 -13.44 -1.03
C ALA A 219 10.44 -12.54 0.04
N PHE A 220 10.06 -11.25 0.05
CA PHE A 220 10.52 -10.29 1.05
C PHE A 220 10.20 -10.74 2.48
N PHE A 221 8.96 -11.17 2.76
CA PHE A 221 8.60 -11.65 4.10
C PHE A 221 9.38 -12.91 4.52
N LYS A 222 9.71 -13.79 3.58
CA LYS A 222 10.41 -15.07 3.83
C LYS A 222 11.93 -14.97 3.79
N GLU A 223 12.47 -13.82 3.44
CA GLU A 223 13.91 -13.61 3.41
C GLU A 223 14.51 -13.83 4.80
N PRO A 224 15.52 -14.69 4.95
CA PRO A 224 16.20 -14.88 6.23
C PRO A 224 16.85 -13.56 6.69
N ARG A 225 16.57 -13.18 7.93
CA ARG A 225 17.15 -11.99 8.56
C ARG A 225 18.15 -12.40 9.61
N ALA A 226 19.29 -11.69 9.64
CA ALA A 226 20.35 -11.93 10.60
C ALA A 226 20.02 -11.34 11.99
#